data_3fbd4e96737614ff0c18d0c1edb5a96c
#
_entry.id   3fbd4e96737614ff0c18d0c1edb5a96c
#
_cell.length_a   1.000
_cell.length_b   1.000
_cell.length_c   1.000
_cell.angle_alpha   90.00
_cell.angle_beta   90.00
_cell.angle_gamma   90.00
#
_symmetry.space_group_name_H-M   'P 1'
#
loop_
_entity.id
_entity.type
_entity.pdbx_description
1 polymer ?
#
loop_
_entity_poly.entity_id
_entity_poly.type
_entity_poly.pdbx_seq_one_letter_code
_entity_poly.pdbx_strand_id
1 'polypeptide(L)'
;MKKILSAIIVVALAVACSPKQGPVTDVQTLKSPDGNMEMTFQLTSEGTPQYALNYGDQKVILPSNLGFDFRGVLKAQQLVYNADGTISKEDRQPVYSFHDGFAVESVETASFDETWEPVWGEEKEICNNYNELLVNLVQTSSEKKMSIRFRLYNDGLGFRYEFPYQKNLSYFVIKEELTQFALAGDHTAWWLPGDYDTQ
;
A
#
# COMPACT_ATOMS: atom_id res chain seq x y z
N MET A 1 -64.97 -41.00 -14.60
CA MET A 1 -64.67 -39.58 -14.27
C MET A 1 -63.30 -39.50 -13.58
N LYS A 2 -62.24 -39.21 -14.35
CA LYS A 2 -60.84 -39.09 -13.82
C LYS A 2 -60.56 -37.62 -13.53
N LYS A 3 -60.33 -37.32 -12.27
CA LYS A 3 -59.90 -35.97 -11.84
C LYS A 3 -58.39 -35.86 -12.05
N ILE A 4 -57.97 -34.96 -12.92
CA ILE A 4 -56.57 -34.59 -13.13
C ILE A 4 -56.24 -33.48 -12.13
N LEU A 5 -55.35 -33.79 -11.22
CA LEU A 5 -54.79 -32.84 -10.24
C LEU A 5 -53.59 -32.15 -10.88
N SER A 6 -53.73 -30.86 -11.21
CA SER A 6 -52.67 -30.05 -11.79
C SER A 6 -51.80 -29.50 -10.63
N ALA A 7 -50.57 -29.99 -10.52
CA ALA A 7 -49.58 -29.46 -9.56
C ALA A 7 -48.89 -28.25 -10.18
N ILE A 8 -49.08 -27.08 -9.58
CA ILE A 8 -48.37 -25.86 -9.94
C ILE A 8 -47.03 -25.87 -9.18
N ILE A 9 -45.93 -26.05 -9.91
CA ILE A 9 -44.58 -25.91 -9.36
C ILE A 9 -44.23 -24.42 -9.40
N VAL A 10 -44.17 -23.79 -8.22
CA VAL A 10 -43.62 -22.43 -8.06
C VAL A 10 -42.09 -22.54 -7.97
N VAL A 11 -41.41 -22.18 -9.06
CA VAL A 11 -39.95 -22.04 -9.05
C VAL A 11 -39.62 -20.67 -8.45
N ALA A 12 -39.16 -20.67 -7.20
CA ALA A 12 -38.58 -19.47 -6.58
C ALA A 12 -37.21 -19.22 -7.18
N LEU A 13 -37.09 -18.22 -8.05
CA LEU A 13 -35.79 -17.69 -8.46
C LEU A 13 -35.15 -16.96 -7.25
N ALA A 14 -34.21 -17.63 -6.58
CA ALA A 14 -33.30 -16.97 -5.68
C ALA A 14 -32.31 -16.13 -6.50
N VAL A 15 -32.53 -14.81 -6.54
CA VAL A 15 -31.52 -13.85 -7.04
C VAL A 15 -30.40 -13.80 -6.01
N ALA A 16 -29.35 -14.60 -6.23
CA ALA A 16 -28.13 -14.47 -5.50
C ALA A 16 -27.46 -13.14 -5.87
N CYS A 17 -27.54 -12.15 -4.98
CA CYS A 17 -26.69 -10.96 -5.05
C CYS A 17 -25.25 -11.42 -4.83
N SER A 18 -24.52 -11.72 -5.90
CA SER A 18 -23.07 -11.84 -5.85
C SER A 18 -22.49 -10.45 -5.56
N PRO A 19 -21.61 -10.29 -4.59
CA PRO A 19 -20.89 -9.04 -4.42
C PRO A 19 -20.14 -8.74 -5.74
N LYS A 20 -20.28 -7.53 -6.26
CA LYS A 20 -19.49 -7.07 -7.40
C LYS A 20 -18.03 -7.16 -6.98
N GLN A 21 -17.32 -8.17 -7.44
CA GLN A 21 -15.85 -8.17 -7.43
C GLN A 21 -15.44 -6.96 -8.27
N GLY A 22 -14.80 -6.00 -7.61
CA GLY A 22 -14.07 -4.94 -8.29
C GLY A 22 -13.02 -5.57 -9.24
N PRO A 23 -12.49 -4.82 -10.21
CA PRO A 23 -11.51 -5.35 -11.14
C PRO A 23 -10.36 -5.96 -10.32
N VAL A 24 -10.16 -7.27 -10.46
CA VAL A 24 -8.97 -7.94 -9.96
C VAL A 24 -7.82 -7.29 -10.73
N THR A 25 -7.03 -6.50 -10.06
CA THR A 25 -5.87 -5.84 -10.67
C THR A 25 -4.90 -6.94 -11.03
N ASP A 26 -4.46 -6.99 -12.28
CA ASP A 26 -3.43 -7.92 -12.70
C ASP A 26 -2.22 -7.77 -11.78
N VAL A 27 -1.71 -8.89 -11.26
CA VAL A 27 -0.52 -8.92 -10.42
C VAL A 27 0.66 -8.39 -11.23
N GLN A 28 1.29 -7.33 -10.71
CA GLN A 28 2.52 -6.80 -11.30
C GLN A 28 3.71 -7.54 -10.70
N THR A 29 4.66 -7.94 -11.54
CA THR A 29 5.85 -8.68 -11.11
C THR A 29 7.10 -7.90 -11.49
N LEU A 30 8.02 -7.76 -10.55
CA LEU A 30 9.35 -7.18 -10.74
C LEU A 30 10.41 -8.21 -10.34
N LYS A 31 11.41 -8.43 -11.20
CA LYS A 31 12.56 -9.30 -10.90
C LYS A 31 13.82 -8.49 -10.69
N SER A 32 14.71 -9.00 -9.83
CA SER A 32 16.08 -8.47 -9.72
C SER A 32 16.84 -8.62 -11.03
N PRO A 33 17.92 -7.85 -11.26
CA PRO A 33 18.75 -7.99 -12.47
C PRO A 33 19.25 -9.40 -12.71
N ASP A 34 19.62 -10.14 -11.66
CA ASP A 34 20.07 -11.54 -11.74
C ASP A 34 18.90 -12.56 -11.76
N GLY A 35 17.66 -12.11 -11.58
CA GLY A 35 16.45 -12.92 -11.60
C GLY A 35 16.20 -13.77 -10.35
N ASN A 36 17.04 -13.68 -9.32
CA ASN A 36 16.91 -14.50 -8.10
C ASN A 36 15.84 -13.98 -7.14
N MET A 37 15.59 -12.67 -7.16
CA MET A 37 14.50 -12.06 -6.38
C MET A 37 13.30 -11.75 -7.28
N GLU A 38 12.13 -11.96 -6.72
CA GLU A 38 10.86 -11.62 -7.35
C GLU A 38 9.94 -10.91 -6.36
N MET A 39 9.56 -9.68 -6.69
CA MET A 39 8.56 -8.91 -5.98
C MET A 39 7.26 -8.91 -6.77
N THR A 40 6.14 -9.09 -6.07
CA THR A 40 4.81 -8.94 -6.65
C THR A 40 4.08 -7.79 -5.99
N PHE A 41 3.31 -7.05 -6.80
CA PHE A 41 2.39 -6.01 -6.35
C PHE A 41 0.98 -6.30 -6.85
N GLN A 42 -0.01 -6.05 -6.01
CA GLN A 42 -1.43 -6.18 -6.35
C GLN A 42 -2.29 -5.24 -5.51
N LEU A 43 -3.54 -5.06 -5.89
CA LEU A 43 -4.57 -4.50 -5.03
C LEU A 43 -5.43 -5.63 -4.47
N THR A 44 -5.82 -5.53 -3.20
CA THR A 44 -6.84 -6.41 -2.62
C THR A 44 -8.22 -6.08 -3.21
N SER A 45 -9.23 -6.88 -2.86
CA SER A 45 -10.64 -6.62 -3.25
C SER A 45 -11.18 -5.28 -2.76
N GLU A 46 -10.64 -4.78 -1.64
CA GLU A 46 -10.96 -3.46 -1.10
C GLU A 46 -10.12 -2.33 -1.74
N GLY A 47 -9.22 -2.65 -2.66
CA GLY A 47 -8.31 -1.68 -3.26
C GLY A 47 -7.16 -1.28 -2.35
N THR A 48 -6.75 -2.15 -1.41
CA THR A 48 -5.56 -1.93 -0.58
C THR A 48 -4.32 -2.35 -1.35
N PRO A 49 -3.30 -1.47 -1.50
CA PRO A 49 -2.02 -1.85 -2.10
C PRO A 49 -1.31 -2.90 -1.25
N GLN A 50 -0.81 -3.94 -1.91
CA GLN A 50 -0.15 -5.07 -1.25
C GLN A 50 1.04 -5.54 -2.07
N TYR A 51 2.15 -5.87 -1.40
CA TYR A 51 3.34 -6.43 -2.01
C TYR A 51 3.79 -7.71 -1.32
N ALA A 52 4.57 -8.52 -2.02
CA ALA A 52 5.25 -9.69 -1.47
C ALA A 52 6.62 -9.85 -2.11
N LEU A 53 7.56 -10.53 -1.44
CA LEU A 53 8.92 -10.76 -1.91
C LEU A 53 9.32 -12.22 -1.74
N ASN A 54 9.89 -12.79 -2.81
CA ASN A 54 10.50 -14.12 -2.82
C ASN A 54 11.98 -14.02 -3.19
N TYR A 55 12.78 -14.96 -2.71
CA TYR A 55 14.16 -15.22 -3.14
C TYR A 55 14.24 -16.68 -3.62
N GLY A 56 14.37 -16.89 -4.91
CA GLY A 56 14.16 -18.20 -5.52
C GLY A 56 12.78 -18.75 -5.14
N ASP A 57 12.77 -19.98 -4.61
CA ASP A 57 11.53 -20.62 -4.14
C ASP A 57 11.15 -20.26 -2.69
N GLN A 58 11.95 -19.44 -2.01
CA GLN A 58 11.72 -19.08 -0.61
C GLN A 58 10.95 -17.78 -0.50
N LYS A 59 9.89 -17.78 0.33
CA LYS A 59 9.18 -16.56 0.71
C LYS A 59 10.01 -15.77 1.70
N VAL A 60 10.21 -14.48 1.43
CA VAL A 60 10.93 -13.54 2.31
C VAL A 60 9.93 -12.65 3.02
N ILE A 61 9.06 -11.98 2.24
CA ILE A 61 7.97 -11.15 2.74
C ILE A 61 6.67 -11.74 2.22
N LEU A 62 5.78 -12.09 3.14
CA LEU A 62 4.42 -12.51 2.83
C LEU A 62 3.60 -11.30 2.36
N PRO A 63 2.40 -11.48 1.75
CA PRO A 63 1.56 -10.38 1.34
C PRO A 63 1.39 -9.34 2.46
N SER A 64 1.90 -8.13 2.22
CA SER A 64 2.03 -7.03 3.17
C SER A 64 1.36 -5.79 2.63
N ASN A 65 0.49 -5.17 3.42
CA ASN A 65 -0.28 -4.00 3.02
C ASN A 65 0.55 -2.72 3.10
N LEU A 66 0.16 -1.74 2.28
CA LEU A 66 0.78 -0.42 2.18
C LEU A 66 -0.28 0.67 2.28
N GLY A 67 0.08 1.81 2.84
CA GLY A 67 -0.80 2.99 2.89
C GLY A 67 -0.71 3.77 4.17
N PHE A 68 -1.64 4.72 4.33
CA PHE A 68 -1.65 5.68 5.42
C PHE A 68 -3.05 5.94 5.94
N ASP A 69 -3.11 6.43 7.18
CA ASP A 69 -4.22 7.21 7.68
C ASP A 69 -3.82 8.68 7.75
N PHE A 70 -4.65 9.56 7.21
CA PHE A 70 -4.46 10.99 7.30
C PHE A 70 -5.32 11.60 8.40
N ARG A 71 -4.76 12.58 9.10
CA ARG A 71 -5.50 13.40 10.05
C ARG A 71 -6.18 14.54 9.31
N GLY A 72 -7.48 14.73 9.57
CA GLY A 72 -8.21 15.88 9.06
C GLY A 72 -7.75 17.19 9.72
N VAL A 73 -7.81 18.28 8.97
CA VAL A 73 -7.54 19.61 9.52
C VAL A 73 -8.76 20.06 10.30
N LEU A 74 -8.59 20.37 11.60
CA LEU A 74 -9.62 21.06 12.37
C LEU A 74 -9.81 22.46 11.78
N LYS A 75 -11.03 22.79 11.37
CA LYS A 75 -11.39 24.18 11.16
C LYS A 75 -11.31 24.89 12.52
N ALA A 76 -10.68 26.04 12.58
CA ALA A 76 -10.42 26.80 13.81
C ALA A 76 -11.67 27.09 14.71
N GLN A 77 -12.86 26.80 14.24
CA GLN A 77 -14.13 27.00 14.92
C GLN A 77 -14.66 25.79 15.72
N GLN A 78 -13.90 24.68 15.80
CA GLN A 78 -14.36 23.44 16.45
C GLN A 78 -13.69 23.16 17.81
N LEU A 79 -13.18 24.19 18.48
CA LEU A 79 -12.80 24.07 19.88
C LEU A 79 -14.09 23.97 20.71
N VAL A 80 -14.40 22.78 21.18
CA VAL A 80 -15.55 22.58 22.09
C VAL A 80 -15.05 22.81 23.50
N TYR A 81 -15.56 23.91 24.13
CA TYR A 81 -15.35 24.17 25.55
C TYR A 81 -16.36 23.37 26.35
N ASN A 82 -15.88 22.64 27.34
CA ASN A 82 -16.73 21.98 28.32
C ASN A 82 -17.40 23.02 29.22
N ALA A 83 -18.47 22.64 29.93
CA ALA A 83 -19.21 23.53 30.84
C ALA A 83 -18.33 24.05 32.01
N ASP A 84 -17.21 23.39 32.29
CA ASP A 84 -16.21 23.78 33.31
C ASP A 84 -15.11 24.70 32.76
N GLY A 85 -15.21 25.13 31.50
CA GLY A 85 -14.23 25.99 30.83
C GLY A 85 -13.00 25.25 30.31
N THR A 86 -12.92 23.93 30.46
CA THR A 86 -11.84 23.12 29.88
C THR A 86 -12.09 22.88 28.40
N ILE A 87 -11.01 22.79 27.63
CA ILE A 87 -11.08 22.38 26.21
C ILE A 87 -11.19 20.85 26.17
N SER A 88 -12.19 20.33 25.44
CA SER A 88 -12.31 18.91 25.19
C SER A 88 -11.00 18.39 24.58
N LYS A 89 -10.30 17.50 25.29
CA LYS A 89 -9.10 16.84 24.80
C LYS A 89 -9.41 15.67 23.85
N GLU A 90 -10.69 15.42 23.57
CA GLU A 90 -11.04 14.42 22.57
C GLU A 90 -10.49 14.89 21.23
N ASP A 91 -9.52 14.15 20.73
CA ASP A 91 -8.94 14.32 19.38
C ASP A 91 -10.00 13.89 18.36
N ARG A 92 -11.02 14.74 18.17
CA ARG A 92 -12.14 14.54 17.24
C ARG A 92 -11.75 14.92 15.82
N GLN A 93 -10.46 14.93 15.49
CA GLN A 93 -10.05 15.16 14.13
C GLN A 93 -10.50 13.97 13.29
N PRO A 94 -11.23 14.19 12.19
CA PRO A 94 -11.60 13.10 11.32
C PRO A 94 -10.35 12.41 10.81
N VAL A 95 -10.39 11.08 10.78
CA VAL A 95 -9.35 10.27 10.16
C VAL A 95 -9.85 9.92 8.76
N TYR A 96 -8.98 10.11 7.78
CA TYR A 96 -9.26 9.72 6.40
C TYR A 96 -8.38 8.55 6.03
N SER A 97 -9.00 7.45 5.63
CA SER A 97 -8.30 6.30 5.06
C SER A 97 -7.58 6.72 3.76
N PHE A 98 -6.32 6.35 3.66
CA PHE A 98 -5.51 6.44 2.45
C PHE A 98 -4.69 5.15 2.27
N HIS A 99 -5.33 4.03 2.57
CA HIS A 99 -4.78 2.68 2.46
C HIS A 99 -5.74 1.72 1.73
N ASP A 100 -6.92 2.18 1.32
CA ASP A 100 -7.93 1.39 0.62
C ASP A 100 -8.62 2.18 -0.51
N GLY A 101 -9.49 1.52 -1.26
CA GLY A 101 -10.27 2.13 -2.33
C GLY A 101 -9.44 2.59 -3.53
N PHE A 102 -8.21 2.11 -3.67
CA PHE A 102 -7.36 2.44 -4.80
C PHE A 102 -7.70 1.64 -6.05
N ALA A 103 -7.47 2.29 -7.19
CA ALA A 103 -7.37 1.67 -8.51
C ALA A 103 -5.99 2.00 -9.11
N VAL A 104 -5.44 1.08 -9.92
CA VAL A 104 -4.21 1.34 -10.67
C VAL A 104 -4.54 2.26 -11.84
N GLU A 105 -3.88 3.41 -11.91
CA GLU A 105 -3.99 4.36 -13.01
C GLU A 105 -3.00 4.01 -14.15
N SER A 106 -1.76 3.71 -13.78
CA SER A 106 -0.72 3.25 -14.71
C SER A 106 0.40 2.52 -13.99
N VAL A 107 1.15 1.74 -14.75
CA VAL A 107 2.35 1.01 -14.29
C VAL A 107 3.47 1.31 -15.27
N GLU A 108 4.66 1.61 -14.74
CA GLU A 108 5.87 1.87 -15.51
C GLU A 108 7.00 1.00 -14.98
N THR A 109 7.83 0.49 -15.88
CA THR A 109 9.02 -0.30 -15.54
C THR A 109 10.27 0.35 -16.11
N ALA A 110 11.37 0.27 -15.37
CA ALA A 110 12.68 0.71 -15.82
C ALA A 110 13.78 -0.20 -15.31
N SER A 111 14.95 -0.13 -15.91
CA SER A 111 16.18 -0.78 -15.43
C SER A 111 17.28 0.25 -15.39
N PHE A 112 18.14 0.12 -14.39
CA PHE A 112 19.27 1.02 -14.19
C PHE A 112 20.52 0.21 -13.86
N ASP A 113 21.63 0.55 -14.50
CA ASP A 113 22.92 -0.08 -14.28
C ASP A 113 24.02 0.98 -14.41
N GLU A 114 24.62 1.34 -13.29
CA GLU A 114 25.69 2.32 -13.20
C GLU A 114 26.71 1.87 -12.18
N THR A 115 27.98 2.03 -12.50
CA THR A 115 29.07 1.90 -11.54
C THR A 115 29.80 3.23 -11.45
N TRP A 116 30.02 3.71 -10.24
CA TRP A 116 30.73 4.97 -9.99
C TRP A 116 31.77 4.84 -8.89
N GLU A 117 32.80 5.66 -8.96
CA GLU A 117 33.87 5.72 -7.95
C GLU A 117 33.59 6.87 -6.99
N PRO A 118 33.46 6.61 -5.67
CA PRO A 118 33.32 7.67 -4.68
C PRO A 118 34.66 8.40 -4.51
N VAL A 119 34.60 9.69 -4.14
CA VAL A 119 35.79 10.49 -3.90
C VAL A 119 36.61 9.96 -2.71
N TRP A 120 35.94 9.35 -1.75
CA TRP A 120 36.50 8.68 -0.59
C TRP A 120 35.51 7.67 -0.05
N GLY A 121 35.97 6.65 0.68
CA GLY A 121 35.13 5.59 1.22
C GLY A 121 35.91 4.28 1.36
N GLU A 122 35.26 3.26 1.87
CA GLU A 122 35.85 1.92 2.01
C GLU A 122 35.83 1.15 0.68
N GLU A 123 34.82 1.41 -0.15
CA GLU A 123 34.67 0.77 -1.45
C GLU A 123 35.23 1.66 -2.56
N LYS A 124 36.00 1.07 -3.45
CA LYS A 124 36.56 1.76 -4.61
C LYS A 124 35.49 2.04 -5.68
N GLU A 125 34.58 1.10 -5.85
CA GLU A 125 33.54 1.13 -6.86
C GLU A 125 32.20 0.80 -6.21
N ILE A 126 31.17 1.59 -6.51
CA ILE A 126 29.80 1.34 -6.06
C ILE A 126 28.97 0.99 -7.28
N CYS A 127 28.43 -0.23 -7.29
CA CYS A 127 27.52 -0.70 -8.32
C CYS A 127 26.08 -0.38 -7.91
N ASN A 128 25.37 0.37 -8.75
CA ASN A 128 23.95 0.69 -8.58
C ASN A 128 23.17 0.05 -9.74
N ASN A 129 22.78 -1.21 -9.56
CA ASN A 129 22.09 -2.01 -10.57
C ASN A 129 20.76 -2.52 -10.01
N TYR A 130 19.64 -2.08 -10.59
CA TYR A 130 18.32 -2.46 -10.16
C TYR A 130 17.30 -2.45 -11.30
N ASN A 131 16.22 -3.17 -11.11
CA ASN A 131 14.99 -3.00 -11.86
C ASN A 131 13.96 -2.22 -11.03
N GLU A 132 13.17 -1.38 -11.70
CA GLU A 132 12.22 -0.48 -11.07
C GLU A 132 10.80 -0.74 -11.56
N LEU A 133 9.85 -0.67 -10.63
CA LEU A 133 8.42 -0.67 -10.90
C LEU A 133 7.82 0.58 -10.24
N LEU A 134 7.18 1.43 -11.03
CA LEU A 134 6.38 2.55 -10.54
C LEU A 134 4.92 2.24 -10.75
N VAL A 135 4.15 2.23 -9.67
CA VAL A 135 2.71 2.01 -9.69
C VAL A 135 2.02 3.32 -9.34
N ASN A 136 1.27 3.88 -10.26
CA ASN A 136 0.47 5.07 -10.06
C ASN A 136 -0.95 4.67 -9.66
N LEU A 137 -1.39 5.17 -8.52
CA LEU A 137 -2.65 4.81 -7.86
C LEU A 137 -3.55 6.03 -7.73
N VAL A 138 -4.85 5.82 -7.87
CA VAL A 138 -5.87 6.81 -7.57
C VAL A 138 -6.90 6.20 -6.62
N GLN A 139 -7.17 6.89 -5.51
CA GLN A 139 -8.26 6.51 -4.61
C GLN A 139 -9.59 6.94 -5.21
N THR A 140 -10.45 5.98 -5.55
CA THR A 140 -11.65 6.20 -6.35
C THR A 140 -12.68 7.12 -5.70
N SER A 141 -12.74 7.12 -4.35
CA SER A 141 -13.71 7.92 -3.59
C SER A 141 -13.31 9.40 -3.46
N SER A 142 -12.00 9.69 -3.43
CA SER A 142 -11.46 11.02 -3.18
C SER A 142 -10.73 11.64 -4.36
N GLU A 143 -10.49 10.85 -5.42
CA GLU A 143 -9.68 11.21 -6.60
C GLU A 143 -8.24 11.63 -6.24
N LYS A 144 -7.79 11.29 -5.03
CA LYS A 144 -6.41 11.55 -4.59
C LYS A 144 -5.48 10.49 -5.16
N LYS A 145 -4.28 10.96 -5.55
CA LYS A 145 -3.27 10.12 -6.19
C LYS A 145 -2.08 9.91 -5.27
N MET A 146 -1.52 8.72 -5.38
CA MET A 146 -0.27 8.31 -4.76
C MET A 146 0.46 7.38 -5.73
N SER A 147 1.78 7.44 -5.75
CA SER A 147 2.57 6.46 -6.49
C SER A 147 3.45 5.70 -5.51
N ILE A 148 3.72 4.44 -5.82
CA ILE A 148 4.65 3.60 -5.08
C ILE A 148 5.73 3.17 -6.05
N ARG A 149 6.98 3.52 -5.73
CA ARG A 149 8.15 3.18 -6.53
C ARG A 149 8.93 2.09 -5.82
N PHE A 150 9.07 0.95 -6.46
CA PHE A 150 9.86 -0.19 -6.00
C PHE A 150 11.15 -0.27 -6.80
N ARG A 151 12.26 -0.54 -6.13
CA ARG A 151 13.54 -0.89 -6.74
C ARG A 151 14.00 -2.22 -6.20
N LEU A 152 14.22 -3.15 -7.09
CA LEU A 152 14.67 -4.48 -6.74
C LEU A 152 16.11 -4.68 -7.23
N TYR A 153 16.99 -4.83 -6.27
CA TYR A 153 18.41 -5.13 -6.43
C TYR A 153 18.62 -6.65 -6.34
N ASN A 154 19.85 -7.11 -6.58
CA ASN A 154 20.18 -8.53 -6.40
C ASN A 154 20.24 -8.95 -4.93
N ASP A 155 20.36 -8.01 -4.01
CA ASP A 155 20.53 -8.19 -2.57
C ASP A 155 19.41 -7.58 -1.74
N GLY A 156 18.43 -6.92 -2.34
CA GLY A 156 17.36 -6.30 -1.57
C GLY A 156 16.28 -5.58 -2.36
N LEU A 157 15.21 -5.25 -1.64
CA LEU A 157 14.09 -4.45 -2.11
C LEU A 157 14.05 -3.13 -1.34
N GLY A 158 14.03 -2.02 -2.08
CA GLY A 158 13.68 -0.71 -1.55
C GLY A 158 12.39 -0.21 -2.16
N PHE A 159 11.59 0.54 -1.42
CA PHE A 159 10.45 1.25 -1.98
C PHE A 159 10.22 2.59 -1.28
N ARG A 160 9.48 3.46 -1.96
CA ARG A 160 9.04 4.73 -1.40
C ARG A 160 7.68 5.10 -1.91
N TYR A 161 6.96 5.90 -1.14
CA TYR A 161 5.73 6.56 -1.54
C TYR A 161 6.07 7.91 -2.18
N GLU A 162 5.34 8.24 -3.24
CA GLU A 162 5.43 9.52 -3.92
C GLU A 162 4.05 10.16 -3.96
N PHE A 163 3.96 11.41 -3.52
CA PHE A 163 2.71 12.18 -3.53
C PHE A 163 2.83 13.25 -4.62
N PRO A 164 2.28 13.01 -5.82
CA PRO A 164 2.33 13.99 -6.89
C PRO A 164 1.57 15.25 -6.46
N TYR A 165 2.03 16.41 -6.92
CA TYR A 165 1.33 17.66 -6.65
C TYR A 165 -0.09 17.60 -7.19
N GLN A 166 -1.08 17.84 -6.32
CA GLN A 166 -2.51 17.80 -6.65
C GLN A 166 -3.29 18.76 -5.74
N LYS A 167 -4.32 19.42 -6.29
CA LYS A 167 -5.07 20.44 -5.57
C LYS A 167 -5.82 19.90 -4.36
N ASN A 168 -6.30 18.65 -4.43
CA ASN A 168 -7.07 17.99 -3.38
C ASN A 168 -6.20 17.30 -2.31
N LEU A 169 -4.85 17.38 -2.44
CA LEU A 169 -3.88 16.87 -1.46
C LEU A 169 -2.62 17.75 -1.45
N SER A 170 -2.78 19.08 -1.39
CA SER A 170 -1.64 20.01 -1.34
C SER A 170 -0.99 20.10 0.04
N TYR A 171 -1.72 19.76 1.08
CA TYR A 171 -1.26 19.65 2.45
C TYR A 171 -1.99 18.50 3.15
N PHE A 172 -1.25 17.68 3.89
CA PHE A 172 -1.82 16.59 4.69
C PHE A 172 -0.95 16.33 5.91
N VAL A 173 -1.55 15.70 6.91
CA VAL A 173 -0.86 15.24 8.12
C VAL A 173 -1.04 13.74 8.18
N ILE A 174 0.05 13.00 8.18
CA ILE A 174 0.04 11.56 8.40
C ILE A 174 -0.28 11.34 9.87
N LYS A 175 -1.37 10.62 10.15
CA LYS A 175 -1.71 10.16 11.48
C LYS A 175 -0.97 8.87 11.79
N GLU A 176 -0.98 7.96 10.83
CA GLU A 176 -0.37 6.65 10.95
C GLU A 176 0.10 6.16 9.58
N GLU A 177 1.28 5.57 9.53
CA GLU A 177 1.78 4.81 8.40
C GLU A 177 1.47 3.34 8.65
N LEU A 178 0.77 2.71 7.70
CA LEU A 178 0.26 1.34 7.80
C LEU A 178 1.09 0.34 6.98
N THR A 179 2.35 0.70 6.70
CA THR A 179 3.29 -0.17 5.98
C THR A 179 3.57 -1.44 6.78
N GLN A 180 3.32 -2.59 6.16
CA GLN A 180 3.56 -3.90 6.76
C GLN A 180 4.80 -4.57 6.18
N PHE A 181 5.48 -5.37 7.03
CA PHE A 181 6.57 -6.26 6.69
C PHE A 181 6.28 -7.62 7.33
N ALA A 182 5.40 -8.40 6.68
CA ALA A 182 5.02 -9.73 7.16
C ALA A 182 6.11 -10.74 6.81
N LEU A 183 7.06 -10.96 7.71
CA LEU A 183 8.16 -11.91 7.52
C LEU A 183 7.65 -13.35 7.46
N ALA A 184 8.29 -14.18 6.62
CA ALA A 184 7.86 -15.55 6.38
C ALA A 184 8.21 -16.54 7.51
N GLY A 185 8.93 -16.12 8.55
CA GLY A 185 9.35 -16.94 9.66
C GLY A 185 9.63 -16.14 10.93
N ASP A 186 9.93 -16.86 12.00
CA ASP A 186 10.40 -16.27 13.25
C ASP A 186 11.92 -16.04 13.13
N HIS A 187 12.30 -14.80 12.90
CA HIS A 187 13.67 -14.39 12.64
C HIS A 187 14.24 -13.62 13.83
N THR A 188 15.54 -13.77 14.08
CA THR A 188 16.25 -12.92 15.03
C THR A 188 16.48 -11.55 14.41
N ALA A 189 15.96 -10.50 15.06
CA ALA A 189 16.18 -9.12 14.66
C ALA A 189 17.25 -8.47 15.54
N TRP A 190 18.20 -7.80 14.91
CA TRP A 190 19.16 -6.95 15.56
C TRP A 190 18.77 -5.51 15.31
N TRP A 191 18.50 -4.75 16.36
CA TRP A 191 18.05 -3.39 16.21
C TRP A 191 18.72 -2.48 17.25
N LEU A 192 18.87 -1.22 16.90
CA LEU A 192 19.39 -0.19 17.76
C LEU A 192 18.31 0.89 17.94
N PRO A 193 17.93 1.24 19.19
CA PRO A 193 17.04 2.37 19.40
C PRO A 193 17.66 3.62 18.79
N GLY A 194 16.93 4.28 17.87
CA GLY A 194 17.39 5.50 17.23
C GLY A 194 17.27 6.75 18.09
N ASP A 195 16.86 6.58 19.35
CA ASP A 195 16.75 7.66 20.31
C ASP A 195 18.11 7.85 20.99
N TYR A 196 19.00 8.51 20.26
CA TYR A 196 20.19 9.07 20.89
C TYR A 196 19.80 10.39 21.53
N ASP A 197 19.96 10.47 22.84
CA ASP A 197 20.09 11.74 23.52
C ASP A 197 21.40 12.38 23.04
N THR A 198 21.34 12.96 21.86
CA THR A 198 22.42 13.76 21.30
C THR A 198 22.36 15.10 21.98
N GLN A 199 23.07 15.22 23.10
CA GLN A 199 23.38 16.48 23.70
C GLN A 199 24.44 17.23 22.89
#